data_870b401bb377d9c8e64a0db573db1355
#
_entry.id   870b401bb377d9c8e64a0db573db1355
#
_cell.length_a   1.000
_cell.length_b   1.000
_cell.length_c   1.000
_cell.angle_alpha   90.00
_cell.angle_beta   90.00
_cell.angle_gamma   90.00
#
_symmetry.space_group_name_H-M   'P 1'
#
loop_
_entity.id
_entity.type
_entity.pdbx_description
1 polymer ?
#
loop_
_entity_poly.entity_id
_entity_poly.type
_entity_poly.pdbx_seq_one_letter_code
_entity_poly.pdbx_strand_id
1 'polypeptide(L)'
;MDSVSGSSSAALAEKQESKMKICRAEYRSVSRFIEHLRPTRQCMDTLKTQFPHLPPSTLLSIFSQEYQKRMKRSFARHHAPDVVSGYYQRYRSEAQTRPTDPVLLELANQVDLSPALLARVILECFLQDCEPSVPASRPVLNNMLREPYLIPDLLLAKHVEQCTVNDCCYGPLVDCIKHAIGLEHEDILRDKLRERNLSFLDENQLRAKGYDKTPDIILEVPIAVDGQIVHWIESKASFGDDHSHQTYLNEQFWSYCNRFGPGLVIYWYGFISDLDCQRERGIVLKDGFPSDIVTLCHGPPRVEPEAIQLSCRTLLS
;
A
#
# COMPACT_ATOMS: atom_id res chain seq x y z
N MET A 1 -16.04 -22.67 -48.16
CA MET A 1 -16.70 -23.18 -46.98
C MET A 1 -15.64 -23.48 -45.96
N ASP A 2 -15.43 -22.81 -44.85
CA ASP A 2 -16.10 -21.69 -44.21
C ASP A 2 -15.06 -20.86 -43.46
N SER A 3 -15.17 -19.58 -43.62
CA SER A 3 -14.51 -18.57 -42.80
C SER A 3 -15.32 -18.38 -41.54
N VAL A 4 -14.73 -18.50 -40.35
CA VAL A 4 -15.33 -17.99 -39.10
C VAL A 4 -14.23 -17.34 -38.26
N SER A 5 -14.17 -16.03 -38.35
CA SER A 5 -14.30 -15.00 -37.32
C SER A 5 -13.54 -15.27 -36.01
N GLY A 6 -12.36 -14.70 -35.91
CA GLY A 6 -11.62 -14.42 -34.68
C GLY A 6 -11.65 -12.93 -34.33
N SER A 7 -12.78 -12.40 -33.93
CA SER A 7 -12.91 -11.01 -33.46
C SER A 7 -13.87 -10.93 -32.27
N SER A 8 -13.44 -11.46 -31.11
CA SER A 8 -14.23 -11.29 -29.88
C SER A 8 -13.41 -11.42 -28.58
N SER A 9 -12.15 -11.07 -28.57
CA SER A 9 -11.34 -11.16 -27.33
C SER A 9 -10.75 -9.82 -26.86
N ALA A 10 -10.88 -8.76 -27.62
CA ALA A 10 -10.33 -7.44 -27.22
C ALA A 10 -11.34 -6.49 -26.56
N ALA A 11 -12.62 -6.85 -26.53
CA ALA A 11 -13.70 -5.96 -26.04
C ALA A 11 -14.12 -6.19 -24.58
N LEU A 12 -13.42 -7.04 -23.82
CA LEU A 12 -13.81 -7.40 -22.44
C LEU A 12 -12.85 -6.88 -21.37
N ALA A 13 -11.89 -6.02 -21.69
CA ALA A 13 -10.91 -5.47 -20.75
C ALA A 13 -11.10 -4.00 -20.37
N GLU A 14 -12.08 -3.31 -20.89
CA GLU A 14 -12.53 -2.02 -20.31
C GLU A 14 -13.51 -2.27 -19.16
N LYS A 15 -13.04 -2.96 -18.11
CA LYS A 15 -13.68 -2.86 -16.81
C LYS A 15 -13.51 -1.42 -16.33
N GLN A 16 -14.60 -0.67 -16.35
CA GLN A 16 -14.80 0.59 -15.66
C GLN A 16 -13.94 0.63 -14.40
N GLU A 17 -12.87 1.44 -14.40
CA GLU A 17 -12.10 1.77 -13.20
C GLU A 17 -13.08 2.44 -12.22
N SER A 18 -13.62 1.64 -11.33
CA SER A 18 -14.48 2.10 -10.24
C SER A 18 -13.66 3.08 -9.41
N LYS A 19 -13.97 4.36 -9.48
CA LYS A 19 -13.34 5.41 -8.67
C LYS A 19 -13.48 5.05 -7.21
N MET A 20 -12.35 4.73 -6.54
CA MET A 20 -12.32 4.21 -5.19
C MET A 20 -12.11 5.34 -4.16
N LYS A 21 -13.04 6.29 -4.18
CA LYS A 21 -13.13 7.32 -3.14
C LYS A 21 -14.23 6.94 -2.18
N ILE A 22 -13.91 6.80 -0.91
CA ILE A 22 -14.90 6.54 0.14
C ILE A 22 -15.10 7.78 0.99
N CYS A 23 -16.31 7.99 1.47
CA CYS A 23 -16.57 9.10 2.38
C CYS A 23 -16.03 8.80 3.78
N ARG A 24 -15.79 9.84 4.57
CA ARG A 24 -15.26 9.73 5.93
C ARG A 24 -16.16 8.89 6.85
N ALA A 25 -17.48 8.92 6.65
CA ALA A 25 -18.42 8.12 7.42
C ALA A 25 -18.24 6.62 7.15
N GLU A 26 -18.06 6.24 5.89
CA GLU A 26 -17.81 4.87 5.48
C GLU A 26 -16.45 4.37 5.98
N TYR A 27 -15.38 5.16 5.83
CA TYR A 27 -14.08 4.85 6.43
C TYR A 27 -14.19 4.56 7.93
N ARG A 28 -14.90 5.41 8.68
CA ARG A 28 -15.12 5.22 10.12
C ARG A 28 -15.91 3.93 10.42
N SER A 29 -16.86 3.55 9.57
CA SER A 29 -17.59 2.28 9.71
C SER A 29 -16.66 1.08 9.56
N VAL A 30 -15.79 1.08 8.53
CA VAL A 30 -14.78 0.05 8.31
C VAL A 30 -13.78 0.01 9.48
N SER A 31 -13.25 1.16 9.91
CA SER A 31 -12.28 1.23 11.03
C SER A 31 -12.84 0.68 12.34
N ARG A 32 -14.09 1.04 12.69
CA ARG A 32 -14.76 0.51 13.90
C ARG A 32 -14.93 -1.01 13.85
N PHE A 33 -15.29 -1.53 12.69
CA PHE A 33 -15.41 -2.98 12.52
C PHE A 33 -14.06 -3.69 12.69
N ILE A 34 -12.99 -3.10 12.15
CA ILE A 34 -11.61 -3.61 12.26
C ILE A 34 -11.11 -3.65 13.71
N GLU A 35 -11.56 -2.74 14.59
CA GLU A 35 -11.15 -2.71 16.02
C GLU A 35 -11.40 -4.05 16.74
N HIS A 36 -12.39 -4.81 16.30
CA HIS A 36 -12.75 -6.10 16.87
C HIS A 36 -12.11 -7.31 16.17
N LEU A 37 -11.38 -7.08 15.06
CA LEU A 37 -10.75 -8.15 14.30
C LEU A 37 -9.31 -8.41 14.73
N ARG A 38 -8.90 -9.67 14.62
CA ARG A 38 -7.51 -10.11 14.83
C ARG A 38 -6.80 -10.27 13.48
N PRO A 39 -5.46 -10.17 13.41
CA PRO A 39 -4.70 -10.24 12.16
C PRO A 39 -4.56 -11.68 11.65
N THR A 40 -5.66 -12.38 11.51
CA THR A 40 -5.72 -13.73 10.95
C THR A 40 -6.14 -13.66 9.48
N ARG A 41 -5.79 -14.67 8.67
CA ARG A 41 -6.24 -14.74 7.27
C ARG A 41 -7.76 -14.70 7.13
N GLN A 42 -8.49 -15.23 8.11
CA GLN A 42 -9.95 -15.20 8.17
C GLN A 42 -10.53 -13.78 8.31
N CYS A 43 -9.77 -12.82 8.85
CA CYS A 43 -10.25 -11.45 9.00
C CYS A 43 -10.61 -10.83 7.65
N MET A 44 -9.91 -11.19 6.57
CA MET A 44 -10.18 -10.66 5.23
C MET A 44 -11.49 -11.19 4.65
N ASP A 45 -11.83 -12.45 4.91
CA ASP A 45 -13.11 -13.01 4.44
C ASP A 45 -14.27 -12.38 5.21
N THR A 46 -14.09 -12.15 6.50
CA THR A 46 -15.06 -11.42 7.33
C THR A 46 -15.26 -9.97 6.84
N LEU A 47 -14.17 -9.27 6.53
CA LEU A 47 -14.23 -7.91 5.97
C LEU A 47 -14.92 -7.85 4.61
N LYS A 48 -14.57 -8.76 3.70
CA LYS A 48 -15.22 -8.85 2.37
C LYS A 48 -16.71 -9.14 2.47
N THR A 49 -17.11 -9.98 3.42
CA THR A 49 -18.53 -10.28 3.66
C THR A 49 -19.28 -9.07 4.20
N GLN A 50 -18.66 -8.30 5.07
CA GLN A 50 -19.28 -7.11 5.68
C GLN A 50 -19.31 -5.90 4.73
N PHE A 51 -18.28 -5.75 3.89
CA PHE A 51 -18.13 -4.62 2.96
C PHE A 51 -17.89 -5.12 1.52
N PRO A 52 -18.85 -5.84 0.90
CA PRO A 52 -18.68 -6.50 -0.39
C PRO A 52 -18.49 -5.53 -1.57
N HIS A 53 -18.87 -4.26 -1.39
CA HIS A 53 -18.74 -3.20 -2.38
C HIS A 53 -17.34 -2.57 -2.43
N LEU A 54 -16.51 -2.83 -1.41
CA LEU A 54 -15.12 -2.33 -1.38
C LEU A 54 -14.16 -3.40 -1.91
N PRO A 55 -13.15 -3.01 -2.73
CA PRO A 55 -12.13 -3.94 -3.20
C PRO A 55 -11.34 -4.57 -2.06
N PRO A 56 -10.93 -5.83 -2.23
CA PRO A 56 -10.10 -6.52 -1.24
C PRO A 56 -8.78 -5.81 -0.92
N SER A 57 -8.16 -5.17 -1.91
CA SER A 57 -6.91 -4.39 -1.73
C SER A 57 -7.13 -3.16 -0.85
N THR A 58 -8.22 -2.44 -1.04
CA THR A 58 -8.64 -1.31 -0.20
C THR A 58 -8.88 -1.77 1.24
N LEU A 59 -9.67 -2.83 1.44
CA LEU A 59 -9.96 -3.38 2.76
C LEU A 59 -8.69 -3.85 3.48
N LEU A 60 -7.78 -4.55 2.78
CA LEU A 60 -6.51 -5.01 3.34
C LEU A 60 -5.62 -3.84 3.74
N SER A 61 -5.56 -2.78 2.91
CA SER A 61 -4.77 -1.60 3.21
C SER A 61 -5.30 -0.87 4.45
N ILE A 62 -6.61 -0.63 4.53
CA ILE A 62 -7.25 -0.01 5.71
C ILE A 62 -7.01 -0.87 6.95
N PHE A 63 -7.24 -2.20 6.85
CA PHE A 63 -6.99 -3.13 7.95
C PHE A 63 -5.55 -3.06 8.45
N SER A 64 -4.57 -3.13 7.55
CA SER A 64 -3.16 -3.07 7.90
C SER A 64 -2.80 -1.77 8.62
N GLN A 65 -3.31 -0.61 8.14
CA GLN A 65 -3.06 0.69 8.74
C GLN A 65 -3.70 0.80 10.14
N GLU A 66 -4.96 0.42 10.30
CA GLU A 66 -5.66 0.46 11.59
C GLU A 66 -5.02 -0.50 12.60
N TYR A 67 -4.64 -1.70 12.17
CA TYR A 67 -3.94 -2.65 13.02
C TYR A 67 -2.57 -2.13 13.46
N GLN A 68 -1.81 -1.50 12.55
CA GLN A 68 -0.54 -0.87 12.90
C GLN A 68 -0.70 0.28 13.89
N LYS A 69 -1.75 1.11 13.75
CA LYS A 69 -2.08 2.16 14.74
C LYS A 69 -2.39 1.55 16.10
N ARG A 70 -3.15 0.43 16.16
CA ARG A 70 -3.45 -0.30 17.39
C ARG A 70 -2.18 -0.83 18.06
N MET A 71 -1.29 -1.48 17.29
CA MET A 71 -0.01 -1.97 17.81
C MET A 71 0.90 -0.85 18.32
N LYS A 72 0.97 0.27 17.63
CA LYS A 72 1.73 1.45 18.11
C LYS A 72 1.20 1.98 19.45
N ARG A 73 -0.11 2.04 19.62
CA ARG A 73 -0.75 2.48 20.90
C ARG A 73 -0.47 1.53 22.06
N SER A 74 -0.42 0.23 21.80
CA SER A 74 -0.16 -0.79 22.83
C SER A 74 1.31 -1.12 23.04
N PHE A 75 2.22 -0.53 22.24
CA PHE A 75 3.65 -0.86 22.22
C PHE A 75 4.30 -0.83 23.59
N ALA A 76 4.16 0.27 24.35
CA ALA A 76 4.77 0.43 25.67
C ALA A 76 4.32 -0.66 26.65
N ARG A 77 3.06 -1.05 26.62
CA ARG A 77 2.51 -2.12 27.47
C ARG A 77 3.17 -3.47 27.19
N HIS A 78 3.35 -3.82 25.91
CA HIS A 78 3.90 -5.13 25.51
C HIS A 78 5.43 -5.21 25.64
N HIS A 79 6.11 -4.07 25.79
CA HIS A 79 7.58 -4.01 25.92
C HIS A 79 8.03 -3.68 27.36
N ALA A 80 7.14 -3.65 28.34
CA ALA A 80 7.52 -3.55 29.75
C ALA A 80 8.29 -4.83 30.16
N PRO A 81 9.42 -4.71 30.87
CA PRO A 81 10.33 -5.84 31.16
C PRO A 81 9.66 -7.02 31.86
N ASP A 82 8.76 -6.74 32.80
CA ASP A 82 7.98 -7.74 33.52
C ASP A 82 7.00 -8.48 32.60
N VAL A 83 6.34 -7.77 31.67
CA VAL A 83 5.44 -8.34 30.68
C VAL A 83 6.18 -9.22 29.68
N VAL A 84 7.33 -8.75 29.18
CA VAL A 84 8.21 -9.52 28.28
C VAL A 84 8.70 -10.81 28.96
N SER A 85 9.18 -10.72 30.20
CA SER A 85 9.59 -11.88 30.98
C SER A 85 8.42 -12.87 31.18
N GLY A 86 7.23 -12.36 31.47
CA GLY A 86 6.01 -13.17 31.60
C GLY A 86 5.64 -13.91 30.31
N TYR A 87 5.74 -13.25 29.16
CA TYR A 87 5.51 -13.90 27.86
C TYR A 87 6.53 -15.01 27.59
N TYR A 88 7.80 -14.76 27.86
CA TYR A 88 8.85 -15.74 27.62
C TYR A 88 8.72 -16.97 28.53
N GLN A 89 8.47 -16.79 29.83
CA GLN A 89 8.25 -17.88 30.78
C GLN A 89 7.02 -18.71 30.41
N ARG A 90 5.94 -18.06 30.05
CA ARG A 90 4.71 -18.72 29.62
C ARG A 90 4.94 -19.52 28.35
N TYR A 91 5.59 -18.93 27.34
CA TYR A 91 5.95 -19.64 26.09
C TYR A 91 6.78 -20.89 26.39
N ARG A 92 7.83 -20.78 27.20
CA ARG A 92 8.70 -21.94 27.55
C ARG A 92 7.90 -23.07 28.21
N SER A 93 7.07 -22.75 29.17
CA SER A 93 6.23 -23.74 29.87
C SER A 93 5.24 -24.44 28.92
N GLU A 94 4.52 -23.67 28.11
CA GLU A 94 3.52 -24.21 27.18
C GLU A 94 4.17 -24.98 26.02
N ALA A 95 5.30 -24.54 25.48
CA ALA A 95 6.01 -25.20 24.42
C ALA A 95 6.58 -26.59 24.84
N GLN A 96 7.00 -26.72 26.10
CA GLN A 96 7.45 -28.00 26.64
C GLN A 96 6.28 -29.00 26.79
N THR A 97 5.10 -28.54 27.16
CA THR A 97 3.92 -29.39 27.37
C THR A 97 3.17 -29.73 26.08
N ARG A 98 3.22 -28.85 25.08
CA ARG A 98 2.50 -28.98 23.82
C ARG A 98 3.40 -28.69 22.60
N PRO A 99 4.44 -29.49 22.34
CA PRO A 99 5.45 -29.22 21.31
C PRO A 99 4.93 -29.28 19.87
N THR A 100 3.77 -29.87 19.63
CA THR A 100 3.13 -29.95 18.32
C THR A 100 2.24 -28.77 17.99
N ASP A 101 1.75 -28.06 19.00
CA ASP A 101 0.76 -27.00 18.87
C ASP A 101 1.41 -25.65 18.47
N PRO A 102 0.67 -24.74 17.87
CA PRO A 102 1.18 -23.40 17.51
C PRO A 102 1.18 -22.44 18.70
N VAL A 103 1.85 -22.83 19.80
CA VAL A 103 1.82 -22.18 21.11
C VAL A 103 2.12 -20.69 21.03
N LEU A 104 3.14 -20.30 20.27
CA LEU A 104 3.53 -18.90 20.16
C LEU A 104 2.47 -18.06 19.40
N LEU A 105 1.87 -18.63 18.38
CA LEU A 105 0.77 -17.99 17.64
C LEU A 105 -0.49 -17.86 18.49
N GLU A 106 -0.82 -18.87 19.29
CA GLU A 106 -1.92 -18.84 20.24
C GLU A 106 -1.70 -17.76 21.31
N LEU A 107 -0.49 -17.69 21.86
CA LEU A 107 -0.11 -16.68 22.84
C LEU A 107 -0.25 -15.26 22.25
N ALA A 108 0.23 -15.02 21.03
CA ALA A 108 0.09 -13.74 20.33
C ALA A 108 -1.39 -13.31 20.23
N ASN A 109 -2.27 -14.26 19.87
CA ASN A 109 -3.70 -14.02 19.77
C ASN A 109 -4.34 -13.71 21.15
N GLN A 110 -3.87 -14.35 22.20
CA GLN A 110 -4.42 -14.14 23.56
C GLN A 110 -4.05 -12.77 24.14
N VAL A 111 -2.81 -12.32 23.89
CA VAL A 111 -2.31 -11.04 24.42
C VAL A 111 -2.61 -9.85 23.52
N ASP A 112 -3.25 -10.07 22.37
CA ASP A 112 -3.54 -9.07 21.33
C ASP A 112 -2.27 -8.35 20.84
N LEU A 113 -1.22 -9.12 20.56
CA LEU A 113 0.01 -8.66 19.94
C LEU A 113 0.20 -9.36 18.58
N SER A 114 0.77 -8.64 17.61
CA SER A 114 1.09 -9.23 16.30
C SER A 114 1.98 -10.46 16.47
N PRO A 115 1.66 -11.57 15.78
CA PRO A 115 2.46 -12.80 15.87
C PRO A 115 3.95 -12.59 15.57
N ALA A 116 4.28 -11.82 14.53
CA ALA A 116 5.67 -11.53 14.18
C ALA A 116 6.38 -10.63 15.22
N LEU A 117 5.64 -9.71 15.84
CA LEU A 117 6.20 -8.87 16.91
C LEU A 117 6.43 -9.68 18.18
N LEU A 118 5.50 -10.56 18.58
CA LEU A 118 5.73 -11.44 19.71
C LEU A 118 6.87 -12.43 19.46
N ALA A 119 6.94 -13.01 18.27
CA ALA A 119 8.04 -13.90 17.88
C ALA A 119 9.40 -13.19 18.01
N ARG A 120 9.50 -11.93 17.64
CA ARG A 120 10.71 -11.11 17.84
C ARG A 120 11.07 -10.98 19.30
N VAL A 121 10.10 -10.65 20.18
CA VAL A 121 10.30 -10.49 21.63
C VAL A 121 10.79 -11.79 22.25
N ILE A 122 10.15 -12.90 21.93
CA ILE A 122 10.53 -14.24 22.45
C ILE A 122 11.90 -14.65 21.96
N LEU A 123 12.22 -14.41 20.67
CA LEU A 123 13.53 -14.72 20.10
C LEU A 123 14.64 -13.89 20.76
N GLU A 124 14.40 -12.61 21.02
CA GLU A 124 15.33 -11.74 21.73
C GLU A 124 15.63 -12.27 23.13
N CYS A 125 14.61 -12.65 23.90
CA CYS A 125 14.77 -13.26 25.23
C CYS A 125 15.53 -14.58 25.16
N PHE A 126 15.22 -15.44 24.19
CA PHE A 126 15.90 -16.72 23.99
C PHE A 126 17.40 -16.52 23.73
N LEU A 127 17.79 -15.60 22.85
CA LEU A 127 19.21 -15.33 22.56
C LEU A 127 19.94 -14.79 23.78
N GLN A 128 19.30 -13.94 24.58
CA GLN A 128 19.89 -13.41 25.80
C GLN A 128 20.08 -14.49 26.89
N ASP A 129 19.15 -15.42 27.00
CA ASP A 129 19.11 -16.46 28.05
C ASP A 129 19.95 -17.70 27.68
N CYS A 130 19.78 -18.23 26.47
CA CYS A 130 20.31 -19.52 26.04
C CYS A 130 21.55 -19.43 25.14
N GLU A 131 21.72 -18.30 24.41
CA GLU A 131 22.80 -18.11 23.42
C GLU A 131 23.51 -16.76 23.60
N PRO A 132 24.15 -16.48 24.78
CA PRO A 132 24.78 -15.18 25.05
C PRO A 132 25.92 -14.82 24.07
N SER A 133 26.44 -15.80 23.34
CA SER A 133 27.45 -15.62 22.31
C SER A 133 26.91 -14.99 21.02
N VAL A 134 25.60 -15.08 20.80
CA VAL A 134 24.92 -14.50 19.65
C VAL A 134 24.29 -13.16 20.06
N PRO A 135 24.77 -12.03 19.53
CA PRO A 135 24.21 -10.74 19.91
C PRO A 135 22.77 -10.60 19.42
N ALA A 136 21.83 -10.29 20.30
CA ALA A 136 20.43 -10.03 19.97
C ALA A 136 20.25 -8.66 19.28
N SER A 137 21.06 -8.39 18.25
CA SER A 137 20.99 -7.16 17.47
C SER A 137 19.83 -7.17 16.46
N ARG A 138 19.35 -5.97 16.06
CA ARG A 138 18.29 -5.87 15.04
C ARG A 138 18.56 -6.65 13.76
N PRO A 139 19.76 -6.60 13.15
CA PRO A 139 20.07 -7.39 11.96
C PRO A 139 19.96 -8.90 12.19
N VAL A 140 20.48 -9.40 13.31
CA VAL A 140 20.44 -10.83 13.67
C VAL A 140 19.00 -11.29 13.83
N LEU A 141 18.19 -10.57 14.62
CA LEU A 141 16.78 -10.87 14.81
C LEU A 141 15.99 -10.83 13.48
N ASN A 142 16.27 -9.83 12.63
CA ASN A 142 15.62 -9.76 11.30
C ASN A 142 15.97 -10.94 10.40
N ASN A 143 17.23 -11.39 10.43
CA ASN A 143 17.64 -12.57 9.66
C ASN A 143 16.97 -13.84 10.17
N MET A 144 16.95 -14.07 11.48
CA MET A 144 16.28 -15.23 12.07
C MET A 144 14.77 -15.24 11.87
N LEU A 145 14.12 -14.07 11.85
CA LEU A 145 12.71 -13.97 11.50
C LEU A 145 12.44 -14.22 10.01
N ARG A 146 13.40 -13.91 9.14
CA ARG A 146 13.32 -14.17 7.69
C ARG A 146 13.64 -15.63 7.37
N GLU A 147 14.60 -16.17 8.07
CA GLU A 147 15.16 -17.51 7.87
C GLU A 147 15.16 -18.26 9.21
N PRO A 148 13.99 -18.80 9.63
CA PRO A 148 13.84 -19.41 10.95
C PRO A 148 14.78 -20.60 11.20
N TYR A 149 15.27 -21.28 10.16
CA TYR A 149 16.25 -22.36 10.29
C TYR A 149 17.61 -21.90 10.88
N LEU A 150 17.88 -20.57 10.94
CA LEU A 150 19.05 -20.03 11.63
C LEU A 150 18.91 -20.00 13.15
N ILE A 151 17.70 -20.26 13.67
CA ILE A 151 17.43 -20.31 15.11
C ILE A 151 17.96 -21.65 15.66
N PRO A 152 18.84 -21.65 16.68
CA PRO A 152 19.44 -22.89 17.20
C PRO A 152 18.43 -23.90 17.77
N ASP A 153 17.35 -23.41 18.39
CA ASP A 153 16.25 -24.24 18.91
C ASP A 153 15.22 -24.53 17.81
N LEU A 154 15.12 -25.79 17.41
CA LEU A 154 14.23 -26.25 16.33
C LEU A 154 12.74 -26.04 16.64
N LEU A 155 12.35 -26.13 17.91
CA LEU A 155 10.96 -25.90 18.30
C LEU A 155 10.58 -24.43 18.22
N LEU A 156 11.45 -23.58 18.72
CA LEU A 156 11.30 -22.12 18.59
C LEU A 156 11.32 -21.70 17.11
N ALA A 157 12.22 -22.25 16.30
CA ALA A 157 12.27 -22.01 14.85
C ALA A 157 10.94 -22.27 14.17
N LYS A 158 10.33 -23.45 14.43
CA LYS A 158 8.99 -23.81 13.92
C LYS A 158 7.91 -22.81 14.37
N HIS A 159 7.89 -22.43 15.65
CA HIS A 159 6.90 -21.51 16.17
C HIS A 159 7.08 -20.08 15.61
N VAL A 160 8.32 -19.64 15.40
CA VAL A 160 8.63 -18.36 14.76
C VAL A 160 8.16 -18.36 13.30
N GLU A 161 8.41 -19.43 12.56
CA GLU A 161 7.93 -19.59 11.20
C GLU A 161 6.39 -19.52 11.14
N GLN A 162 5.69 -20.23 12.02
CA GLN A 162 4.24 -20.17 12.13
C GLN A 162 3.74 -18.72 12.36
N CYS A 163 4.42 -17.96 13.21
CA CYS A 163 4.06 -16.58 13.48
C CYS A 163 4.30 -15.67 12.27
N THR A 164 5.46 -15.78 11.60
CA THR A 164 5.81 -14.92 10.47
C THR A 164 4.97 -15.20 9.23
N VAL A 165 4.61 -16.46 8.98
CA VAL A 165 3.75 -16.87 7.84
C VAL A 165 2.28 -16.47 8.05
N ASN A 166 1.80 -16.51 9.30
CA ASN A 166 0.40 -16.19 9.59
C ASN A 166 0.14 -14.70 9.85
N ASP A 167 1.17 -13.89 10.06
CA ASP A 167 0.99 -12.44 10.23
C ASP A 167 0.75 -11.76 8.87
N CYS A 168 -0.34 -11.01 8.74
CA CYS A 168 -0.68 -10.28 7.52
C CYS A 168 -0.31 -8.78 7.57
N CYS A 169 0.23 -8.30 8.69
CA CYS A 169 0.50 -6.88 8.92
C CYS A 169 1.97 -6.56 9.21
N TYR A 170 2.69 -7.51 9.82
CA TYR A 170 4.07 -7.36 10.27
C TYR A 170 4.95 -8.53 9.85
N GLY A 171 6.24 -8.32 9.90
CA GLY A 171 7.25 -9.33 9.66
C GLY A 171 7.91 -9.26 8.29
N PRO A 172 9.04 -9.99 8.11
CA PRO A 172 9.87 -9.88 6.92
C PRO A 172 9.15 -10.24 5.62
N LEU A 173 8.25 -11.23 5.66
CA LEU A 173 7.46 -11.63 4.49
C LEU A 173 6.50 -10.52 4.07
N VAL A 174 5.81 -9.91 5.04
CA VAL A 174 4.88 -8.78 4.77
C VAL A 174 5.63 -7.57 4.23
N ASP A 175 6.81 -7.26 4.78
CA ASP A 175 7.63 -6.15 4.31
C ASP A 175 8.12 -6.39 2.87
N CYS A 176 8.52 -7.62 2.54
CA CYS A 176 8.92 -8.01 1.19
C CYS A 176 7.76 -7.87 0.19
N ILE A 177 6.56 -8.36 0.56
CA ILE A 177 5.36 -8.27 -0.28
C ILE A 177 4.96 -6.81 -0.50
N LYS A 178 4.95 -5.98 0.55
CA LYS A 178 4.61 -4.55 0.43
C LYS A 178 5.61 -3.79 -0.45
N HIS A 179 6.89 -4.11 -0.33
CA HIS A 179 7.92 -3.53 -1.19
C HIS A 179 7.72 -3.92 -2.66
N ALA A 180 7.49 -5.20 -2.94
CA ALA A 180 7.23 -5.68 -4.30
C ALA A 180 5.98 -5.03 -4.92
N ILE A 181 4.90 -4.90 -4.14
CA ILE A 181 3.68 -4.20 -4.57
C ILE A 181 3.95 -2.71 -4.85
N GLY A 182 4.78 -2.06 -4.03
CA GLY A 182 5.20 -0.67 -4.27
C GLY A 182 5.90 -0.52 -5.61
N LEU A 183 6.92 -1.35 -5.88
CA LEU A 183 7.64 -1.36 -7.15
C LEU A 183 6.74 -1.65 -8.35
N GLU A 184 5.82 -2.61 -8.24
CA GLU A 184 4.85 -2.93 -9.29
C GLU A 184 4.00 -1.71 -9.67
N HIS A 185 3.50 -0.96 -8.69
CA HIS A 185 2.68 0.23 -8.96
C HIS A 185 3.48 1.40 -9.54
N GLU A 186 4.76 1.52 -9.18
CA GLU A 186 5.66 2.47 -9.82
C GLU A 186 5.94 2.07 -11.28
N ASP A 187 6.10 0.76 -11.57
CA ASP A 187 6.25 0.27 -12.95
C ASP A 187 4.98 0.53 -13.77
N ILE A 188 3.81 0.24 -13.20
CA ILE A 188 2.51 0.57 -13.83
C ILE A 188 2.42 2.06 -14.15
N LEU A 189 2.83 2.93 -13.22
CA LEU A 189 2.85 4.38 -13.44
C LEU A 189 3.77 4.76 -14.61
N ARG A 190 5.00 4.23 -14.63
CA ARG A 190 5.97 4.47 -15.71
C ARG A 190 5.45 4.02 -17.07
N ASP A 191 4.80 2.86 -17.12
CA ASP A 191 4.23 2.34 -18.37
C ASP A 191 3.05 3.18 -18.86
N LYS A 192 2.17 3.63 -17.96
CA LYS A 192 1.08 4.56 -18.30
C LYS A 192 1.59 5.89 -18.86
N LEU A 193 2.67 6.41 -18.33
CA LEU A 193 3.30 7.63 -18.83
C LEU A 193 3.90 7.41 -20.23
N ARG A 194 4.57 6.27 -20.47
CA ARG A 194 5.11 5.90 -21.78
C ARG A 194 4.01 5.70 -22.83
N GLU A 195 2.91 5.02 -22.47
CA GLU A 195 1.73 4.84 -23.33
C GLU A 195 1.15 6.18 -23.81
N ARG A 196 1.25 7.23 -22.99
CA ARG A 196 0.79 8.58 -23.31
C ARG A 196 1.88 9.46 -23.96
N ASN A 197 3.05 8.91 -24.25
CA ASN A 197 4.22 9.63 -24.78
C ASN A 197 4.61 10.84 -23.91
N LEU A 198 4.51 10.71 -22.59
CA LEU A 198 4.93 11.74 -21.64
C LEU A 198 6.39 11.52 -21.27
N SER A 199 7.21 12.56 -21.40
CA SER A 199 8.62 12.55 -21.03
C SER A 199 8.76 12.83 -19.54
N PHE A 200 9.56 12.01 -18.84
CA PHE A 200 9.73 12.10 -17.39
C PHE A 200 11.10 11.62 -16.93
N LEU A 201 11.46 12.02 -15.71
CA LEU A 201 12.59 11.50 -14.95
C LEU A 201 12.05 10.69 -13.76
N ASP A 202 12.57 9.49 -13.57
CA ASP A 202 12.26 8.65 -12.42
C ASP A 202 13.14 8.97 -11.19
N GLU A 203 12.80 8.39 -10.04
CA GLU A 203 13.52 8.62 -8.78
C GLU A 203 15.02 8.31 -8.91
N ASN A 204 15.42 7.24 -9.61
CA ASN A 204 16.82 6.86 -9.77
C ASN A 204 17.61 7.93 -10.56
N GLN A 205 17.02 8.43 -11.65
CA GLN A 205 17.60 9.50 -12.44
C GLN A 205 17.72 10.81 -11.64
N LEU A 206 16.73 11.11 -10.80
CA LEU A 206 16.75 12.28 -9.92
C LEU A 206 17.83 12.18 -8.85
N ARG A 207 17.95 11.02 -8.21
CA ARG A 207 19.01 10.75 -7.22
C ARG A 207 20.40 10.80 -7.84
N ALA A 208 20.58 10.30 -9.07
CA ALA A 208 21.83 10.42 -9.81
C ALA A 208 22.20 11.88 -10.12
N LYS A 209 21.20 12.79 -10.25
CA LYS A 209 21.41 14.24 -10.38
C LYS A 209 21.68 14.98 -9.04
N GLY A 210 21.70 14.24 -7.91
CA GLY A 210 22.05 14.79 -6.59
C GLY A 210 20.86 15.30 -5.79
N TYR A 211 19.61 15.00 -6.18
CA TYR A 211 18.45 15.35 -5.37
C TYR A 211 18.32 14.38 -4.18
N ASP A 212 18.10 14.92 -2.99
CA ASP A 212 18.00 14.18 -1.72
C ASP A 212 16.56 13.74 -1.37
N LYS A 213 15.57 14.54 -1.74
CA LYS A 213 14.15 14.24 -1.63
C LYS A 213 13.52 14.33 -3.00
N THR A 214 13.04 13.19 -3.48
CA THR A 214 12.56 13.02 -4.84
C THR A 214 11.17 12.40 -4.84
N PRO A 215 10.24 12.87 -5.67
CA PRO A 215 9.04 12.12 -6.01
C PRO A 215 9.39 10.93 -6.92
N ASP A 216 8.47 10.00 -7.09
CA ASP A 216 8.67 8.85 -7.98
C ASP A 216 8.88 9.29 -9.43
N ILE A 217 8.18 10.35 -9.85
CA ILE A 217 8.24 10.91 -11.22
C ILE A 217 8.28 12.44 -11.19
N ILE A 218 9.18 13.02 -12.00
CA ILE A 218 9.11 14.43 -12.43
C ILE A 218 8.85 14.45 -13.93
N LEU A 219 7.81 15.17 -14.36
CA LEU A 219 7.49 15.37 -15.76
C LEU A 219 8.42 16.43 -16.35
N GLU A 220 9.07 16.14 -17.50
CA GLU A 220 9.92 17.11 -18.19
C GLU A 220 9.08 18.24 -18.82
N VAL A 221 7.86 17.93 -19.22
CA VAL A 221 6.84 18.88 -19.64
C VAL A 221 5.63 18.71 -18.74
N PRO A 222 5.17 19.74 -18.02
CA PRO A 222 4.03 19.62 -17.13
C PRO A 222 2.75 19.31 -17.92
N ILE A 223 1.83 18.62 -17.24
CA ILE A 223 0.51 18.28 -17.74
C ILE A 223 -0.56 19.00 -16.92
N ALA A 224 -1.82 18.98 -17.38
CA ALA A 224 -2.95 19.36 -16.53
C ALA A 224 -3.85 18.16 -16.27
N VAL A 225 -4.31 18.02 -15.02
CA VAL A 225 -5.25 17.01 -14.53
C VAL A 225 -6.34 17.73 -13.74
N ASP A 226 -7.60 17.52 -14.08
CA ASP A 226 -8.75 18.25 -13.49
C ASP A 226 -8.55 19.80 -13.49
N GLY A 227 -7.93 20.34 -14.52
CA GLY A 227 -7.65 21.77 -14.62
C GLY A 227 -6.50 22.28 -13.73
N GLN A 228 -5.80 21.39 -13.02
CA GLN A 228 -4.63 21.74 -12.19
C GLN A 228 -3.33 21.32 -12.90
N ILE A 229 -2.30 22.16 -12.82
CA ILE A 229 -0.98 21.83 -13.38
C ILE A 229 -0.30 20.78 -12.51
N VAL A 230 0.38 19.83 -13.14
CA VAL A 230 1.11 18.74 -12.50
C VAL A 230 2.53 18.69 -13.05
N HIS A 231 3.52 18.86 -12.18
CA HIS A 231 4.95 18.74 -12.48
C HIS A 231 5.56 17.43 -12.00
N TRP A 232 5.00 16.84 -10.95
CA TRP A 232 5.48 15.58 -10.36
C TRP A 232 4.33 14.67 -10.01
N ILE A 233 4.61 13.37 -9.96
CA ILE A 233 3.65 12.34 -9.59
C ILE A 233 4.28 11.45 -8.51
N GLU A 234 3.51 11.18 -7.47
CA GLU A 234 3.85 10.24 -6.40
C GLU A 234 2.89 9.06 -6.41
N SER A 235 3.42 7.86 -6.37
CA SER A 235 2.69 6.58 -6.38
C SER A 235 2.60 6.02 -4.96
N LYS A 236 1.39 5.81 -4.45
CA LYS A 236 1.17 5.20 -3.14
C LYS A 236 0.33 3.93 -3.30
N ALA A 237 0.98 2.76 -3.27
CA ALA A 237 0.32 1.45 -3.27
C ALA A 237 -0.35 1.17 -1.92
N SER A 238 -1.19 2.10 -1.47
CA SER A 238 -1.89 2.07 -0.18
C SER A 238 -3.18 2.88 -0.26
N PHE A 239 -4.03 2.73 0.76
CA PHE A 239 -5.18 3.60 0.97
C PHE A 239 -4.74 4.92 1.63
N GLY A 240 -5.27 6.05 1.16
CA GLY A 240 -5.04 7.38 1.75
C GLY A 240 -6.01 7.64 2.91
N ASP A 241 -5.56 7.50 4.14
CA ASP A 241 -6.30 7.90 5.34
C ASP A 241 -5.78 9.22 5.92
N ASP A 242 -6.50 9.80 6.89
CA ASP A 242 -6.12 11.08 7.51
C ASP A 242 -4.70 11.06 8.09
N HIS A 243 -4.32 9.97 8.75
CA HIS A 243 -3.03 9.88 9.43
C HIS A 243 -1.86 9.74 8.44
N SER A 244 -1.97 8.79 7.51
CA SER A 244 -0.93 8.56 6.52
C SER A 244 -0.77 9.74 5.57
N HIS A 245 -1.90 10.31 5.10
CA HIS A 245 -1.88 11.47 4.22
C HIS A 245 -1.23 12.69 4.89
N GLN A 246 -1.59 13.00 6.15
CA GLN A 246 -0.97 14.11 6.89
C GLN A 246 0.53 13.90 7.12
N THR A 247 0.94 12.65 7.36
CA THR A 247 2.36 12.30 7.48
C THR A 247 3.09 12.55 6.17
N TYR A 248 2.57 12.07 5.04
CA TYR A 248 3.16 12.31 3.72
C TYR A 248 3.18 13.78 3.32
N LEU A 249 2.13 14.55 3.64
CA LEU A 249 2.12 15.99 3.44
C LEU A 249 3.33 16.66 4.10
N ASN A 250 3.59 16.33 5.37
CA ASN A 250 4.65 16.95 6.16
C ASN A 250 6.05 16.47 5.75
N GLU A 251 6.20 15.18 5.47
CA GLU A 251 7.52 14.57 5.23
C GLU A 251 7.98 14.66 3.77
N GLN A 252 7.03 14.70 2.82
CA GLN A 252 7.30 14.58 1.39
C GLN A 252 6.64 15.67 0.56
N PHE A 253 5.30 15.74 0.51
CA PHE A 253 4.58 16.48 -0.53
C PHE A 253 4.82 17.97 -0.50
N TRP A 254 4.87 18.61 0.68
CA TRP A 254 5.21 20.04 0.77
C TRP A 254 6.64 20.33 0.30
N SER A 255 7.57 19.41 0.53
CA SER A 255 8.93 19.54 0.01
C SER A 255 8.96 19.47 -1.52
N TYR A 256 8.15 18.58 -2.11
CA TYR A 256 8.03 18.48 -3.57
C TYR A 256 7.36 19.70 -4.18
N CYS A 257 6.26 20.17 -3.59
CA CYS A 257 5.60 21.40 -4.04
C CYS A 257 6.54 22.62 -4.02
N ASN A 258 7.34 22.76 -2.98
CA ASN A 258 8.28 23.88 -2.86
C ASN A 258 9.43 23.82 -3.88
N ARG A 259 9.85 22.62 -4.28
CA ARG A 259 10.99 22.42 -5.20
C ARG A 259 10.57 22.36 -6.67
N PHE A 260 9.46 21.70 -6.94
CA PHE A 260 9.08 21.29 -8.30
C PHE A 260 7.73 21.89 -8.74
N GLY A 261 7.01 22.57 -7.85
CA GLY A 261 5.68 23.10 -8.14
C GLY A 261 4.56 22.10 -7.82
N PRO A 262 3.35 22.32 -8.35
CA PRO A 262 2.19 21.46 -8.10
C PRO A 262 2.36 20.02 -8.59
N GLY A 263 1.71 19.06 -7.92
CA GLY A 263 1.82 17.66 -8.28
C GLY A 263 0.57 16.82 -8.02
N LEU A 264 0.69 15.56 -8.39
CA LEU A 264 -0.34 14.54 -8.30
C LEU A 264 0.11 13.41 -7.38
N VAL A 265 -0.76 13.01 -6.46
CA VAL A 265 -0.58 11.78 -5.65
C VAL A 265 -1.62 10.76 -6.08
N ILE A 266 -1.17 9.56 -6.40
CA ILE A 266 -2.05 8.43 -6.76
C ILE A 266 -2.08 7.45 -5.59
N TYR A 267 -3.23 7.33 -4.93
CA TYR A 267 -3.50 6.29 -3.94
C TYR A 267 -4.19 5.11 -4.63
N TRP A 268 -3.43 4.11 -5.06
CA TRP A 268 -3.93 3.00 -5.87
C TRP A 268 -5.04 2.18 -5.21
N TYR A 269 -5.16 2.23 -3.89
CA TYR A 269 -6.22 1.54 -3.14
C TYR A 269 -7.30 2.49 -2.65
N GLY A 270 -7.36 3.71 -3.25
CA GLY A 270 -8.34 4.74 -2.91
C GLY A 270 -7.94 5.61 -1.73
N PHE A 271 -8.79 6.54 -1.40
CA PHE A 271 -8.56 7.51 -0.32
C PHE A 271 -9.88 8.08 0.21
N ILE A 272 -9.84 8.68 1.39
CA ILE A 272 -10.97 9.43 1.96
C ILE A 272 -11.20 10.68 1.10
N SER A 273 -12.39 10.81 0.49
CA SER A 273 -12.72 11.88 -0.46
C SER A 273 -12.41 13.29 0.03
N ASP A 274 -12.59 13.54 1.33
CA ASP A 274 -12.37 14.84 1.97
C ASP A 274 -10.88 15.25 2.01
N LEU A 275 -9.95 14.35 1.76
CA LEU A 275 -8.50 14.65 1.72
C LEU A 275 -8.09 15.43 0.47
N ASP A 276 -8.88 15.38 -0.61
CA ASP A 276 -8.62 16.13 -1.84
C ASP A 276 -9.00 17.60 -1.70
N CYS A 277 -8.55 18.23 -0.63
CA CYS A 277 -8.84 19.62 -0.27
C CYS A 277 -7.64 20.58 -0.41
N GLN A 278 -6.49 20.07 -0.91
CA GLN A 278 -5.26 20.87 -1.03
C GLN A 278 -4.95 21.29 -2.49
N ARG A 279 -5.92 21.24 -3.37
CA ARG A 279 -5.75 21.54 -4.81
C ARG A 279 -5.23 22.97 -5.05
N GLU A 280 -5.75 23.97 -4.33
CA GLU A 280 -5.27 25.37 -4.41
C GLU A 280 -3.82 25.51 -3.95
N ARG A 281 -3.34 24.61 -3.09
CA ARG A 281 -1.95 24.54 -2.63
C ARG A 281 -1.06 23.68 -3.50
N GLY A 282 -1.58 23.16 -4.61
CA GLY A 282 -0.83 22.42 -5.61
C GLY A 282 -0.75 20.93 -5.41
N ILE A 283 -1.69 20.29 -4.68
CA ILE A 283 -1.74 18.83 -4.53
C ILE A 283 -3.08 18.32 -5.01
N VAL A 284 -3.07 17.44 -6.02
CA VAL A 284 -4.23 16.74 -6.56
C VAL A 284 -4.16 15.27 -6.13
N LEU A 285 -5.28 14.69 -5.71
CA LEU A 285 -5.37 13.27 -5.37
C LEU A 285 -6.17 12.51 -6.41
N LYS A 286 -5.66 11.33 -6.79
CA LYS A 286 -6.34 10.35 -7.65
C LYS A 286 -6.23 8.94 -7.07
N ASP A 287 -7.16 8.08 -7.44
CA ASP A 287 -7.22 6.66 -7.07
C ASP A 287 -6.75 5.73 -8.21
N GLY A 288 -6.21 6.31 -9.26
CA GLY A 288 -5.65 5.65 -10.44
C GLY A 288 -5.00 6.66 -11.37
N PHE A 289 -4.38 6.16 -12.42
CA PHE A 289 -3.79 7.03 -13.44
C PHE A 289 -4.90 7.82 -14.15
N PRO A 290 -4.82 9.17 -14.26
CA PRO A 290 -5.90 9.98 -14.81
C PRO A 290 -6.08 9.70 -16.32
N SER A 291 -7.32 9.56 -16.75
CA SER A 291 -7.70 9.40 -18.16
C SER A 291 -7.70 10.72 -18.93
N ASP A 292 -8.03 11.81 -18.26
CA ASP A 292 -8.30 13.15 -18.76
C ASP A 292 -7.08 14.09 -18.62
N ILE A 293 -5.95 13.66 -19.16
CA ILE A 293 -4.72 14.44 -19.16
C ILE A 293 -4.72 15.42 -20.32
N VAL A 294 -4.47 16.71 -20.00
CA VAL A 294 -4.22 17.74 -21.02
C VAL A 294 -2.72 18.01 -21.11
N THR A 295 -2.19 17.94 -22.31
CA THR A 295 -0.78 18.19 -22.62
C THR A 295 -0.60 19.46 -23.46
N LEU A 296 0.58 20.07 -23.39
CA LEU A 296 0.96 21.12 -24.32
C LEU A 296 1.20 20.49 -25.71
N CYS A 297 0.20 20.55 -26.58
CA CYS A 297 0.33 20.11 -27.97
C CYS A 297 1.08 21.17 -28.77
N HIS A 298 2.24 20.81 -29.34
CA HIS A 298 2.99 21.61 -30.31
C HIS A 298 2.58 21.28 -31.76
N GLY A 299 1.47 20.58 -31.96
CA GLY A 299 0.90 20.29 -33.29
C GLY A 299 -0.07 21.38 -33.74
N PRO A 300 -0.32 21.51 -35.06
CA PRO A 300 -1.34 22.42 -35.55
C PRO A 300 -2.70 22.07 -34.91
N PRO A 301 -3.57 23.08 -34.64
CA PRO A 301 -4.86 22.85 -34.02
C PRO A 301 -5.62 21.80 -34.84
N ARG A 302 -6.18 20.78 -34.18
CA ARG A 302 -7.09 19.84 -34.82
C ARG A 302 -8.29 20.67 -35.28
N VAL A 303 -8.39 20.88 -36.60
CA VAL A 303 -9.60 21.40 -37.23
C VAL A 303 -10.61 20.25 -37.12
N GLU A 304 -11.59 20.38 -36.26
CA GLU A 304 -12.75 19.50 -36.30
C GLU A 304 -13.40 19.68 -37.69
N PRO A 305 -13.72 18.60 -38.41
CA PRO A 305 -14.42 18.74 -39.67
C PRO A 305 -15.78 19.37 -39.38
N GLU A 306 -15.96 20.63 -39.81
CA GLU A 306 -17.26 21.25 -39.83
C GLU A 306 -18.24 20.32 -40.52
N ALA A 307 -19.31 19.97 -39.83
CA ALA A 307 -20.43 19.25 -40.42
C ALA A 307 -20.99 20.10 -41.57
N ILE A 308 -20.64 19.72 -42.79
CA ILE A 308 -21.24 20.30 -44.01
C ILE A 308 -22.73 20.02 -43.95
N GLN A 309 -23.50 20.97 -43.47
CA GLN A 309 -24.95 20.99 -43.67
C GLN A 309 -25.23 21.20 -45.15
N LEU A 310 -25.42 20.10 -45.87
CA LEU A 310 -26.00 20.09 -47.18
C LEU A 310 -27.48 20.51 -47.05
N SER A 311 -27.69 21.82 -47.21
CA SER A 311 -29.02 22.39 -47.44
C SER A 311 -29.45 22.03 -48.84
N CYS A 312 -30.24 20.95 -49.01
CA CYS A 312 -31.00 20.70 -50.21
C CYS A 312 -32.10 21.75 -50.34
N ARG A 313 -31.83 22.82 -51.08
CA ARG A 313 -32.90 23.66 -51.62
C ARG A 313 -33.37 23.03 -52.93
N THR A 314 -34.53 22.42 -52.89
CA THR A 314 -35.40 22.09 -53.99
C THR A 314 -35.70 23.35 -54.78
N LEU A 315 -35.38 23.43 -56.03
CA LEU A 315 -35.92 24.34 -57.02
C LEU A 315 -36.84 23.53 -57.91
N LEU A 316 -38.12 23.63 -57.67
CA LEU A 316 -39.18 23.40 -58.64
C LEU A 316 -39.47 24.71 -59.36
N SER A 317 -39.33 24.73 -60.65
CA SER A 317 -40.19 25.40 -61.60
C SER A 317 -39.81 25.03 -63.01
#